data_f84f6c8a7f48e22c098dc8309411b869
#
_entry.id   f84f6c8a7f48e22c098dc8309411b869
#
_cell.length_a   1.000
_cell.length_b   1.000
_cell.length_c   1.000
_cell.angle_alpha   90.00
_cell.angle_beta   90.00
_cell.angle_gamma   90.00
#
_symmetry.space_group_name_H-M   'P 1'
#
loop_
_entity.id
_entity.type
_entity.pdbx_description
1 polymer ?
#
loop_
_entity_poly.entity_id
_entity_poly.type
_entity_poly.pdbx_seq_one_letter_code
_entity_poly.pdbx_strand_id
1 'polypeptide(L)'
;MGKDWQDCIVTLIDLVGVKSMAQQGIASKLMLKFHNIVVKERGNLNATAHAYVWNDSVLLLSYVNENSSSFEGAMKDADKLKRRVDTIEPSYAIAVKGQTFPPVSAATRAKSPSVTVIRASSWAMANVFEIEKKLGKLQKPWYVDSWIKNKIHTSQQFQKESMTMFPSKQKRTIYVFDGYLWAHE
;
A
#
# COMPACT_ATOMS: atom_id res chain seq x y z
N MET A 1 -20.46 9.94 14.00
CA MET A 1 -19.06 10.02 13.58
C MET A 1 -18.88 11.30 12.80
N GLY A 2 -17.89 12.12 13.15
CA GLY A 2 -17.74 13.46 12.62
C GLY A 2 -17.47 13.46 11.10
N LYS A 3 -17.87 14.58 10.48
CA LYS A 3 -17.84 14.83 9.02
C LYS A 3 -16.44 14.84 8.37
N ASP A 4 -15.37 14.48 9.11
CA ASP A 4 -13.98 14.70 8.69
C ASP A 4 -13.20 13.42 8.32
N TRP A 5 -13.83 12.25 8.44
CA TRP A 5 -13.22 11.00 8.02
C TRP A 5 -13.45 10.76 6.54
N GLN A 6 -12.37 10.45 5.81
CA GLN A 6 -12.42 10.15 4.38
C GLN A 6 -12.14 8.69 4.11
N ASP A 7 -12.93 8.09 3.25
CA ASP A 7 -12.69 6.74 2.75
C ASP A 7 -11.40 6.70 1.93
N CYS A 8 -10.61 5.68 2.18
CA CYS A 8 -9.32 5.49 1.52
C CYS A 8 -9.00 4.02 1.29
N ILE A 9 -8.09 3.78 0.36
CA ILE A 9 -7.31 2.55 0.27
C ILE A 9 -5.90 2.86 0.71
N VAL A 10 -5.38 2.07 1.61
CA VAL A 10 -3.97 2.09 1.99
C VAL A 10 -3.31 0.87 1.36
N THR A 11 -2.28 1.11 0.55
CA THR A 11 -1.47 0.05 -0.06
C THR A 11 -0.03 0.20 0.37
N LEU A 12 0.53 -0.80 1.03
CA LEU A 12 1.95 -0.96 1.28
C LEU A 12 2.55 -1.79 0.16
N ILE A 13 3.66 -1.34 -0.43
CA ILE A 13 4.52 -2.12 -1.32
C ILE A 13 5.89 -2.20 -0.66
N ASP A 14 6.39 -3.41 -0.44
CA ASP A 14 7.61 -3.66 0.29
C ASP A 14 8.53 -4.61 -0.48
N LEU A 15 9.85 -4.30 -0.51
CA LEU A 15 10.84 -5.09 -1.21
C LEU A 15 11.20 -6.35 -0.44
N VAL A 16 11.34 -7.47 -1.16
CA VAL A 16 11.75 -8.74 -0.57
C VAL A 16 13.27 -8.80 -0.39
N GLY A 17 13.73 -9.27 0.76
CA GLY A 17 15.14 -9.63 0.96
C GLY A 17 16.10 -8.49 1.25
N VAL A 18 15.66 -7.25 1.39
CA VAL A 18 16.52 -6.08 1.61
C VAL A 18 17.41 -6.21 2.84
N LYS A 19 16.95 -6.82 3.91
CA LYS A 19 17.77 -7.08 5.11
C LYS A 19 19.01 -7.91 4.78
N SER A 20 18.88 -8.93 3.95
CA SER A 20 20.00 -9.75 3.49
C SER A 20 20.95 -8.96 2.60
N MET A 21 20.44 -8.10 1.73
CA MET A 21 21.23 -7.22 0.87
C MET A 21 21.96 -6.14 1.67
N ALA A 22 21.36 -5.63 2.75
CA ALA A 22 22.01 -4.69 3.64
C ALA A 22 23.26 -5.31 4.31
N GLN A 23 23.17 -6.58 4.71
CA GLN A 23 24.31 -7.32 5.26
C GLN A 23 25.44 -7.52 4.23
N GLN A 24 25.11 -7.55 2.93
CA GLN A 24 26.07 -7.65 1.82
C GLN A 24 26.58 -6.29 1.32
N GLY A 25 26.14 -5.18 1.91
CA GLY A 25 26.54 -3.83 1.52
C GLY A 25 25.95 -3.29 0.20
N ILE A 26 25.00 -4.00 -0.40
CA ILE A 26 24.44 -3.63 -1.73
C ILE A 26 23.08 -2.93 -1.63
N ALA A 27 22.47 -2.88 -0.45
CA ALA A 27 21.12 -2.31 -0.25
C ALA A 27 21.00 -0.84 -0.67
N SER A 28 22.07 -0.02 -0.47
CA SER A 28 22.01 1.42 -0.77
C SER A 28 21.73 1.74 -2.23
N LYS A 29 22.32 0.97 -3.17
CA LYS A 29 22.07 1.13 -4.61
C LYS A 29 20.62 0.71 -4.97
N LEU A 30 20.13 -0.35 -4.35
CA LEU A 30 18.76 -0.81 -4.54
C LEU A 30 17.76 0.23 -4.02
N MET A 31 18.00 0.77 -2.80
CA MET A 31 17.17 1.83 -2.23
C MET A 31 17.08 3.05 -3.14
N LEU A 32 18.21 3.51 -3.68
CA LEU A 32 18.22 4.63 -4.60
C LEU A 32 17.39 4.36 -5.86
N LYS A 33 17.52 3.16 -6.45
CA LYS A 33 16.70 2.76 -7.62
C LYS A 33 15.21 2.71 -7.26
N PHE A 34 14.87 2.12 -6.12
CA PHE A 34 13.52 2.04 -5.63
C PHE A 34 12.89 3.43 -5.43
N HIS A 35 13.57 4.33 -4.71
CA HIS A 35 13.10 5.69 -4.48
C HIS A 35 12.92 6.46 -5.81
N ASN A 36 13.84 6.31 -6.75
CA ASN A 36 13.75 6.95 -8.06
C ASN A 36 12.53 6.44 -8.86
N ILE A 37 12.22 5.14 -8.80
CA ILE A 37 11.01 4.60 -9.43
C ILE A 37 9.75 5.21 -8.79
N VAL A 38 9.66 5.23 -7.47
CA VAL A 38 8.49 5.79 -6.77
C VAL A 38 8.31 7.27 -7.12
N VAL A 39 9.38 8.07 -7.10
CA VAL A 39 9.32 9.49 -7.46
C VAL A 39 8.88 9.68 -8.90
N LYS A 40 9.41 8.91 -9.84
CA LYS A 40 9.06 8.97 -11.27
C LYS A 40 7.60 8.57 -11.51
N GLU A 41 7.16 7.45 -10.94
CA GLU A 41 5.80 6.95 -11.15
C GLU A 41 4.75 7.80 -10.42
N ARG A 42 5.10 8.50 -9.33
CA ARG A 42 4.16 9.39 -8.62
C ARG A 42 3.50 10.42 -9.56
N GLY A 43 4.22 10.92 -10.56
CA GLY A 43 3.66 11.84 -11.55
C GLY A 43 2.55 11.22 -12.41
N ASN A 44 2.46 9.91 -12.44
CA ASN A 44 1.48 9.13 -13.18
C ASN A 44 0.36 8.56 -12.29
N LEU A 45 0.43 8.78 -10.96
CA LEU A 45 -0.62 8.36 -10.04
C LEU A 45 -1.78 9.36 -10.04
N ASN A 46 -2.95 8.88 -9.69
CA ASN A 46 -4.12 9.72 -9.50
C ASN A 46 -3.81 10.87 -8.53
N ALA A 47 -4.26 12.07 -8.82
CA ALA A 47 -4.04 13.27 -7.99
C ALA A 47 -4.52 13.10 -6.53
N THR A 48 -5.40 12.13 -6.25
CA THR A 48 -5.90 11.81 -4.91
C THR A 48 -4.99 10.86 -4.12
N ALA A 49 -3.90 10.37 -4.74
CA ALA A 49 -2.97 9.46 -4.07
C ALA A 49 -1.81 10.22 -3.41
N HIS A 50 -1.47 9.83 -2.19
CA HIS A 50 -0.27 10.28 -1.48
C HIS A 50 0.68 9.10 -1.29
N ALA A 51 1.96 9.31 -1.59
CA ALA A 51 3.00 8.30 -1.41
C ALA A 51 3.92 8.68 -0.25
N TYR A 52 4.12 7.77 0.67
CA TYR A 52 5.07 7.88 1.77
C TYR A 52 6.13 6.80 1.56
N VAL A 53 7.39 7.20 1.48
CA VAL A 53 8.50 6.29 1.19
C VAL A 53 9.45 6.28 2.39
N TRP A 54 9.79 5.09 2.86
CA TRP A 54 10.83 4.90 3.86
C TRP A 54 11.59 3.60 3.59
N ASN A 55 12.89 3.68 3.63
CA ASN A 55 13.76 2.52 3.35
C ASN A 55 13.33 1.75 2.08
N ASP A 56 12.87 0.53 2.25
CA ASP A 56 12.48 -0.46 1.25
C ASP A 56 10.97 -0.52 1.00
N SER A 57 10.21 0.37 1.61
CA SER A 57 8.75 0.36 1.54
C SER A 57 8.18 1.67 0.99
N VAL A 58 7.07 1.58 0.28
CA VAL A 58 6.21 2.71 -0.04
C VAL A 58 4.78 2.44 0.40
N LEU A 59 4.20 3.41 1.08
CA LEU A 59 2.78 3.40 1.44
C LEU A 59 2.04 4.38 0.52
N LEU A 60 1.08 3.88 -0.22
CA LEU A 60 0.12 4.69 -0.96
C LEU A 60 -1.14 4.88 -0.13
N LEU A 61 -1.54 6.13 0.05
CA LEU A 61 -2.82 6.50 0.61
C LEU A 61 -3.66 7.12 -0.51
N SER A 62 -4.62 6.36 -1.02
CA SER A 62 -5.50 6.80 -2.10
C SER A 62 -6.89 7.08 -1.56
N TYR A 63 -7.37 8.32 -1.72
CA TYR A 63 -8.75 8.65 -1.39
C TYR A 63 -9.69 8.03 -2.41
N VAL A 64 -10.74 7.41 -1.91
CA VAL A 64 -11.78 6.81 -2.73
C VAL A 64 -13.13 7.38 -2.31
N ASN A 65 -13.97 7.65 -3.29
CA ASN A 65 -15.38 7.97 -3.09
C ASN A 65 -16.22 6.71 -3.39
N GLU A 66 -17.52 6.81 -3.26
CA GLU A 66 -18.43 5.69 -3.51
C GLU A 66 -18.43 5.24 -4.98
N ASN A 67 -17.90 6.04 -5.89
CA ASN A 67 -17.81 5.70 -7.32
C ASN A 67 -16.77 4.61 -7.56
N SER A 68 -17.17 3.56 -8.25
CA SER A 68 -16.31 2.43 -8.61
C SER A 68 -15.03 2.85 -9.36
N SER A 69 -15.11 3.90 -10.18
CA SER A 69 -13.97 4.40 -10.96
C SER A 69 -12.80 4.91 -10.10
N SER A 70 -13.08 5.56 -8.94
CA SER A 70 -12.01 6.03 -8.07
C SER A 70 -11.31 4.87 -7.34
N PHE A 71 -12.06 3.83 -6.99
CA PHE A 71 -11.51 2.60 -6.42
C PHE A 71 -10.62 1.88 -7.43
N GLU A 72 -11.14 1.66 -8.64
CA GLU A 72 -10.42 0.96 -9.69
C GLU A 72 -9.14 1.70 -10.08
N GLY A 73 -9.22 3.03 -10.21
CA GLY A 73 -8.05 3.88 -10.45
C GLY A 73 -6.99 3.73 -9.36
N ALA A 74 -7.38 3.79 -8.07
CA ALA A 74 -6.47 3.64 -6.96
C ALA A 74 -5.75 2.28 -6.96
N MET A 75 -6.48 1.20 -7.22
CA MET A 75 -5.90 -0.13 -7.26
C MET A 75 -5.05 -0.39 -8.51
N LYS A 76 -5.43 0.15 -9.69
CA LYS A 76 -4.60 0.10 -10.90
C LYS A 76 -3.30 0.87 -10.72
N ASP A 77 -3.34 2.05 -10.09
CA ASP A 77 -2.15 2.83 -9.76
C ASP A 77 -1.19 2.04 -8.86
N ALA A 78 -1.73 1.38 -7.82
CA ALA A 78 -0.94 0.56 -6.91
C ALA A 78 -0.32 -0.65 -7.63
N ASP A 79 -1.09 -1.35 -8.47
CA ASP A 79 -0.60 -2.50 -9.25
C ASP A 79 0.48 -2.08 -10.27
N LYS A 80 0.28 -0.94 -10.95
CA LYS A 80 1.26 -0.36 -11.87
C LYS A 80 2.57 -0.02 -11.14
N LEU A 81 2.49 0.66 -9.99
CA LEU A 81 3.68 0.98 -9.21
C LEU A 81 4.40 -0.30 -8.76
N LYS A 82 3.65 -1.29 -8.24
CA LYS A 82 4.23 -2.58 -7.84
C LYS A 82 4.97 -3.24 -8.98
N ARG A 83 4.37 -3.32 -10.18
CA ARG A 83 5.04 -3.90 -11.37
C ARG A 83 6.33 -3.17 -11.71
N ARG A 84 6.36 -1.84 -11.59
CA ARG A 84 7.59 -1.06 -11.80
C ARG A 84 8.65 -1.36 -10.75
N VAL A 85 8.25 -1.51 -9.50
CA VAL A 85 9.15 -1.94 -8.42
C VAL A 85 9.70 -3.33 -8.68
N ASP A 86 8.86 -4.27 -9.10
CA ASP A 86 9.25 -5.66 -9.43
C ASP A 86 10.27 -5.75 -10.60
N THR A 87 10.45 -4.68 -11.39
CA THR A 87 11.52 -4.66 -12.41
C THR A 87 12.92 -4.53 -11.84
N ILE A 88 13.05 -4.15 -10.57
CA ILE A 88 14.36 -4.00 -9.90
C ILE A 88 14.61 -5.06 -8.84
N GLU A 89 13.55 -5.46 -8.11
CA GLU A 89 13.61 -6.49 -7.08
C GLU A 89 12.17 -6.97 -6.80
N PRO A 90 11.96 -8.27 -6.52
CA PRO A 90 10.67 -8.79 -6.12
C PRO A 90 10.09 -8.01 -4.94
N SER A 91 8.79 -7.74 -4.99
CA SER A 91 8.06 -7.07 -3.91
C SER A 91 6.72 -7.74 -3.64
N TYR A 92 6.17 -7.48 -2.47
CA TYR A 92 4.78 -7.80 -2.18
C TYR A 92 3.98 -6.53 -1.92
N ALA A 93 2.67 -6.62 -2.07
CA ALA A 93 1.78 -5.51 -1.79
C ALA A 93 0.61 -5.94 -0.89
N ILE A 94 0.24 -5.05 0.01
CA ILE A 94 -0.87 -5.24 0.96
C ILE A 94 -1.82 -4.05 0.79
N ALA A 95 -3.08 -4.30 0.42
CA ALA A 95 -4.07 -3.25 0.27
C ALA A 95 -5.27 -3.47 1.19
N VAL A 96 -5.66 -2.42 1.91
CA VAL A 96 -6.77 -2.42 2.86
C VAL A 96 -7.65 -1.20 2.67
N LYS A 97 -8.97 -1.41 2.62
CA LYS A 97 -9.96 -0.33 2.65
C LYS A 97 -10.17 0.15 4.09
N GLY A 98 -10.25 1.45 4.26
CA GLY A 98 -10.57 2.06 5.55
C GLY A 98 -10.85 3.54 5.44
N GLN A 99 -10.64 4.24 6.54
CA GLN A 99 -10.84 5.67 6.64
C GLN A 99 -9.61 6.34 7.23
N THR A 100 -9.36 7.58 6.86
CA THR A 100 -8.26 8.40 7.37
C THR A 100 -8.77 9.73 7.94
N PHE A 101 -8.07 10.25 8.94
CA PHE A 101 -8.31 11.54 9.57
C PHE A 101 -6.99 12.15 10.07
N PRO A 102 -6.81 13.47 9.97
CA PRO A 102 -7.47 14.37 9.03
C PRO A 102 -7.08 14.05 7.58
N PRO A 103 -7.78 14.60 6.59
CA PRO A 103 -7.32 14.50 5.22
C PRO A 103 -5.88 15.02 5.13
N VAL A 104 -5.02 14.30 4.40
CA VAL A 104 -3.57 14.56 4.33
C VAL A 104 -3.24 15.94 3.73
N SER A 105 -4.20 16.58 3.04
CA SER A 105 -4.10 17.99 2.61
C SER A 105 -3.83 18.97 3.77
N ALA A 106 -4.15 18.56 5.01
CA ALA A 106 -3.84 19.30 6.23
C ALA A 106 -2.51 18.88 6.88
N ALA A 107 -1.60 18.23 6.16
CA ALA A 107 -0.25 17.96 6.66
C ALA A 107 0.40 19.29 7.04
N THR A 108 0.42 19.58 8.32
CA THR A 108 1.09 20.75 8.86
C THR A 108 2.57 20.56 8.59
N ARG A 109 3.08 21.21 7.55
CA ARG A 109 4.53 21.34 7.36
C ARG A 109 5.04 22.14 8.55
N ALA A 110 5.63 21.47 9.51
CA ALA A 110 6.45 22.15 10.48
C ALA A 110 7.55 22.87 9.70
N LYS A 111 7.69 24.20 9.88
CA LYS A 111 8.70 25.02 9.22
C LYS A 111 10.09 24.78 9.80
N SER A 112 10.53 23.52 9.81
CA SER A 112 11.92 23.19 10.06
C SER A 112 12.49 22.61 8.77
N PRO A 113 13.63 23.06 8.26
CA PRO A 113 14.21 22.59 7.01
C PRO A 113 14.55 21.09 7.02
N SER A 114 14.58 20.45 8.19
CA SER A 114 15.01 19.07 8.36
C SER A 114 13.92 18.10 8.82
N VAL A 115 12.69 18.56 9.12
CA VAL A 115 11.63 17.68 9.62
C VAL A 115 10.31 17.94 8.92
N THR A 116 9.77 16.92 8.27
CA THR A 116 8.40 16.91 7.77
C THR A 116 7.58 15.97 8.65
N VAL A 117 6.66 16.53 9.43
CA VAL A 117 5.72 15.75 10.22
C VAL A 117 4.47 15.48 9.38
N ILE A 118 4.19 14.21 9.13
CA ILE A 118 2.98 13.78 8.45
C ILE A 118 2.05 13.22 9.52
N ARG A 119 0.90 13.87 9.69
CA ARG A 119 -0.15 13.41 10.60
C ARG A 119 -1.21 12.69 9.77
N ALA A 120 -1.15 11.38 9.75
CA ALA A 120 -2.24 10.56 9.23
C ALA A 120 -2.62 9.55 10.30
N SER A 121 -3.89 9.51 10.67
CA SER A 121 -4.45 8.49 11.54
C SER A 121 -5.42 7.65 10.72
N SER A 122 -5.16 6.36 10.61
CA SER A 122 -5.98 5.46 9.82
C SER A 122 -5.94 4.04 10.38
N TRP A 123 -7.11 3.46 10.59
CA TRP A 123 -7.19 2.04 10.91
C TRP A 123 -6.72 1.16 9.74
N ALA A 124 -6.87 1.64 8.49
CA ALA A 124 -6.35 0.93 7.33
C ALA A 124 -4.82 0.85 7.38
N MET A 125 -4.12 1.92 7.76
CA MET A 125 -2.66 1.90 7.96
C MET A 125 -2.26 0.90 9.03
N ALA A 126 -2.92 0.93 10.20
CA ALA A 126 -2.65 -0.03 11.28
C ALA A 126 -2.86 -1.48 10.80
N ASN A 127 -3.93 -1.74 10.05
CA ASN A 127 -4.23 -3.07 9.53
C ASN A 127 -3.21 -3.54 8.48
N VAL A 128 -2.72 -2.65 7.61
CA VAL A 128 -1.67 -2.98 6.65
C VAL A 128 -0.41 -3.49 7.36
N PHE A 129 0.04 -2.80 8.41
CA PHE A 129 1.20 -3.23 9.20
C PHE A 129 0.96 -4.52 10.00
N GLU A 130 -0.27 -4.74 10.48
CA GLU A 130 -0.60 -6.02 11.12
C GLU A 130 -0.59 -7.20 10.13
N ILE A 131 -1.06 -6.98 8.90
CA ILE A 131 -0.98 -7.99 7.83
C ILE A 131 0.47 -8.25 7.47
N GLU A 132 1.26 -7.19 7.26
CA GLU A 132 2.68 -7.29 6.96
C GLU A 132 3.42 -8.12 8.02
N LYS A 133 3.25 -7.80 9.28
CA LYS A 133 3.86 -8.52 10.42
C LYS A 133 3.52 -10.01 10.46
N LYS A 134 2.30 -10.39 10.09
CA LYS A 134 1.82 -11.77 10.20
C LYS A 134 2.03 -12.58 8.91
N LEU A 135 1.78 -11.97 7.77
CA LEU A 135 1.71 -12.64 6.47
C LEU A 135 2.83 -12.24 5.50
N GLY A 136 3.52 -11.11 5.72
CA GLY A 136 4.56 -10.62 4.81
C GLY A 136 5.70 -11.63 4.59
N LYS A 137 6.00 -12.46 5.58
CA LYS A 137 6.98 -13.55 5.45
C LYS A 137 6.61 -14.61 4.39
N LEU A 138 5.34 -14.71 3.98
CA LEU A 138 4.90 -15.58 2.89
C LEU A 138 5.34 -15.07 1.52
N GLN A 139 5.71 -13.80 1.43
CA GLN A 139 6.23 -13.13 0.23
C GLN A 139 5.36 -13.32 -1.03
N LYS A 140 4.04 -13.41 -0.83
CA LYS A 140 3.08 -13.51 -1.94
C LYS A 140 2.88 -12.15 -2.59
N PRO A 141 2.63 -12.09 -3.91
CA PRO A 141 2.54 -10.81 -4.63
C PRO A 141 1.51 -9.83 -4.07
N TRP A 142 0.31 -10.32 -3.68
CA TRP A 142 -0.74 -9.46 -3.19
C TRP A 142 -1.51 -10.02 -2.00
N TYR A 143 -1.83 -9.13 -1.06
CA TYR A 143 -2.72 -9.35 0.07
C TYR A 143 -3.80 -8.26 0.05
N VAL A 144 -5.06 -8.65 0.00
CA VAL A 144 -6.16 -7.69 -0.01
C VAL A 144 -7.25 -8.08 0.99
N ASP A 145 -7.94 -7.09 1.55
CA ASP A 145 -9.10 -7.37 2.39
C ASP A 145 -10.32 -7.83 1.57
N SER A 146 -11.35 -8.31 2.27
CA SER A 146 -12.57 -8.81 1.64
C SER A 146 -13.33 -7.74 0.85
N TRP A 147 -13.27 -6.48 1.29
CA TRP A 147 -13.94 -5.40 0.57
C TRP A 147 -13.30 -5.16 -0.80
N ILE A 148 -11.98 -5.09 -0.84
CA ILE A 148 -11.21 -4.95 -2.09
C ILE A 148 -11.43 -6.17 -2.98
N LYS A 149 -11.34 -7.41 -2.42
CA LYS A 149 -11.55 -8.64 -3.18
C LYS A 149 -12.90 -8.67 -3.91
N ASN A 150 -13.95 -8.18 -3.26
CA ASN A 150 -15.30 -8.16 -3.85
C ASN A 150 -15.47 -7.13 -4.97
N LYS A 151 -14.56 -6.16 -5.07
CA LYS A 151 -14.59 -5.09 -6.09
C LYS A 151 -13.67 -5.36 -7.28
N ILE A 152 -12.62 -6.17 -7.10
CA ILE A 152 -11.73 -6.54 -8.20
C ILE A 152 -12.26 -7.74 -8.96
N HIS A 153 -12.31 -7.61 -10.28
CA HIS A 153 -12.61 -8.72 -11.19
C HIS A 153 -11.29 -9.35 -11.65
N THR A 154 -10.90 -10.44 -11.01
CA THR A 154 -9.66 -11.15 -11.35
C THR A 154 -9.92 -12.65 -11.45
N SER A 155 -9.27 -13.30 -12.43
CA SER A 155 -9.24 -14.75 -12.59
C SER A 155 -8.10 -15.40 -11.78
N GLN A 156 -7.29 -14.61 -11.08
CA GLN A 156 -6.17 -15.12 -10.31
C GLN A 156 -6.62 -16.01 -9.16
N GLN A 157 -5.87 -17.08 -8.92
CA GLN A 157 -6.07 -17.93 -7.76
C GLN A 157 -5.69 -17.18 -6.48
N PHE A 158 -6.37 -17.50 -5.40
CA PHE A 158 -6.10 -16.90 -4.09
C PHE A 158 -6.29 -17.90 -2.95
N GLN A 159 -5.57 -17.67 -1.87
CA GLN A 159 -5.73 -18.33 -0.59
C GLN A 159 -6.47 -17.40 0.37
N LYS A 160 -7.06 -17.95 1.43
CA LYS A 160 -7.77 -17.20 2.47
C LYS A 160 -7.04 -17.33 3.80
N GLU A 161 -6.73 -16.19 4.41
CA GLU A 161 -6.16 -16.10 5.74
C GLU A 161 -7.11 -15.35 6.67
N SER A 162 -7.21 -15.76 7.93
CA SER A 162 -8.06 -15.13 8.91
C SER A 162 -7.24 -14.31 9.90
N MET A 163 -7.58 -13.04 10.05
CA MET A 163 -6.87 -12.12 10.93
C MET A 163 -7.81 -11.23 11.74
N THR A 164 -7.37 -10.85 12.94
CA THR A 164 -8.04 -9.83 13.74
C THR A 164 -7.62 -8.45 13.25
N MET A 165 -8.59 -7.59 12.92
CA MET A 165 -8.34 -6.28 12.37
C MET A 165 -9.01 -5.17 13.20
N PHE A 166 -8.42 -3.97 13.17
CA PHE A 166 -8.92 -2.77 13.81
C PHE A 166 -10.06 -2.12 12.98
N PRO A 167 -10.95 -1.31 13.61
CA PRO A 167 -11.01 -0.99 15.04
C PRO A 167 -11.78 -2.02 15.88
N SER A 168 -12.61 -2.86 15.26
CA SER A 168 -13.56 -3.74 15.95
C SER A 168 -12.93 -4.97 16.60
N LYS A 169 -11.65 -5.23 16.35
CA LYS A 169 -10.94 -6.48 16.73
C LYS A 169 -11.65 -7.75 16.25
N GLN A 170 -12.47 -7.64 15.21
CA GLN A 170 -13.14 -8.78 14.60
C GLN A 170 -12.20 -9.54 13.66
N LYS A 171 -12.41 -10.84 13.57
CA LYS A 171 -11.75 -11.65 12.55
C LYS A 171 -12.25 -11.24 11.16
N ARG A 172 -11.32 -10.97 10.26
CA ARG A 172 -11.58 -10.67 8.84
C ARG A 172 -10.75 -11.58 7.95
N THR A 173 -11.26 -11.81 6.76
CA THR A 173 -10.55 -12.61 5.76
C THR A 173 -9.64 -11.72 4.95
N ILE A 174 -8.38 -12.12 4.84
CA ILE A 174 -7.40 -11.57 3.91
C ILE A 174 -7.26 -12.56 2.76
N TYR A 175 -7.32 -12.05 1.54
CA TYR A 175 -7.14 -12.82 0.32
C TYR A 175 -5.71 -12.65 -0.16
N VAL A 176 -5.03 -13.76 -0.38
CA VAL A 176 -3.62 -13.82 -0.74
C VAL A 176 -3.52 -14.34 -2.17
N PHE A 177 -2.99 -13.54 -3.07
CA PHE A 177 -2.91 -13.85 -4.48
C PHE A 177 -1.50 -14.28 -4.88
N ASP A 178 -1.40 -15.23 -5.80
CA ASP A 178 -0.15 -15.75 -6.34
C ASP A 178 0.36 -14.99 -7.58
N GLY A 179 -0.34 -13.94 -8.03
CA GLY A 179 -0.01 -13.14 -9.20
C GLY A 179 -0.47 -11.69 -9.08
N TYR A 180 -0.36 -10.94 -10.18
CA TYR A 180 -0.86 -9.58 -10.26
C TYR A 180 -2.39 -9.56 -10.31
N LEU A 181 -3.00 -8.47 -9.77
CA LEU A 181 -4.45 -8.37 -9.69
C LEU A 181 -5.12 -8.23 -11.05
N TRP A 182 -4.43 -7.66 -12.03
CA TRP A 182 -4.92 -7.52 -13.42
C TRP A 182 -3.99 -8.20 -14.42
N ALA A 183 -4.55 -8.66 -15.53
CA ALA A 183 -3.76 -9.09 -16.66
C ALA A 183 -2.96 -7.92 -17.24
N HIS A 184 -1.90 -8.22 -17.97
CA HIS A 184 -1.18 -7.20 -18.75
C HIS A 184 -2.13 -6.66 -19.83
N GLU A 185 -2.36 -5.36 -19.83
CA GLU A 185 -2.81 -4.61 -21.00
C GLU A 185 -1.61 -4.30 -21.88
#